data_d48bee14342c16b832fde644c338e09f
#
_entry.id   d48bee14342c16b832fde644c338e09f
#
_cell.length_a   1.000
_cell.length_b   1.000
_cell.length_c   1.000
_cell.angle_alpha   90.00
_cell.angle_beta   90.00
_cell.angle_gamma   90.00
#
_symmetry.space_group_name_H-M   'P 1'
#
loop_
_entity.id
_entity.type
_entity.pdbx_description
1 polymer ?
#
loop_
_entity_poly.entity_id
_entity_poly.type
_entity_poly.pdbx_seq_one_letter_code
_entity_poly.pdbx_strand_id
1 'polypeptide(L)'
;MSTHQPTPEASINPETRRGTHPADQGDAGYDKALKNRHLQMIAIGGSIGTGLFLGAGGRLAQGGPLLALAYAVCGVFAFLMVRALGELAIRRPSSGAFVSYAREFLGRRGAFITGWFFFLDWAVTVMADITAVGVYMHYWNLFAWIPRWVIALIALILVFCLNMLSVKAFGEAEFWFALIKVATILIFMALAIWAILTQAQMGDHTAGVHNIAENGGLLPQGIAPIFALTLGVVFAFGGTEMVGVAAGEAKDAQKVLPKAINSMALRIFFFYVGTVTLMALALPYTVYSSDESPFTTFFSALGIPHAGDIVQVVVLTAALSSLNAGLYATGRTLRSMAVSGEAPSFASRLNKHHVPYGGIIITASLGLLGVLLNAFLPDDAFEIVMSLAGIGIAGTWAMILITHLAFLKRVRAGEEERPSYRMPGAPFTNYISLAFFAIVVASNVTSANGRWTLALFGVVVVAMVCGWYAIRGKFSSNDEAPRQLGE
;
A
#
# COMPACT_ATOMS: atom_id res chain seq x y z
N MET A 1 -26.47 -14.12 65.83
CA MET A 1 -27.15 -13.56 64.66
C MET A 1 -26.13 -12.72 63.91
N SER A 2 -25.52 -13.32 62.92
CA SER A 2 -24.51 -12.65 62.06
C SER A 2 -25.11 -12.39 60.73
N THR A 3 -25.33 -11.13 60.39
CA THR A 3 -25.90 -10.68 59.10
C THR A 3 -24.80 -10.60 58.05
N HIS A 4 -24.78 -11.55 57.14
CA HIS A 4 -24.03 -11.47 55.89
C HIS A 4 -24.61 -10.36 55.01
N GLN A 5 -23.87 -9.30 54.76
CA GLN A 5 -24.13 -8.36 53.66
C GLN A 5 -23.57 -8.97 52.36
N PRO A 6 -24.30 -8.96 51.25
CA PRO A 6 -23.78 -9.37 49.95
C PRO A 6 -22.86 -8.26 49.41
N THR A 7 -21.68 -8.67 48.93
CA THR A 7 -20.75 -7.83 48.16
C THR A 7 -21.41 -7.30 46.93
N PRO A 8 -21.19 -6.02 46.52
CA PRO A 8 -21.74 -5.48 45.26
C PRO A 8 -21.12 -6.20 44.08
N GLU A 9 -21.95 -6.90 43.33
CA GLU A 9 -21.57 -7.34 41.98
C GLU A 9 -21.13 -6.13 41.17
N ALA A 10 -19.86 -6.12 40.79
CA ALA A 10 -19.33 -5.17 39.80
C ALA A 10 -20.17 -5.25 38.52
N SER A 11 -20.90 -4.18 38.24
CA SER A 11 -21.66 -4.01 37.01
C SER A 11 -20.73 -4.10 35.81
N ILE A 12 -20.61 -5.28 35.25
CA ILE A 12 -19.87 -5.52 34.00
C ILE A 12 -20.65 -4.79 32.90
N ASN A 13 -20.02 -3.75 32.37
CA ASN A 13 -20.54 -2.94 31.27
C ASN A 13 -21.02 -3.84 30.11
N PRO A 14 -22.27 -3.73 29.62
CA PRO A 14 -22.80 -4.55 28.53
C PRO A 14 -22.02 -4.45 27.22
N GLU A 15 -21.20 -3.40 27.05
CA GLU A 15 -20.34 -3.23 25.87
C GLU A 15 -19.16 -4.21 25.83
N THR A 16 -18.77 -4.82 26.97
CA THR A 16 -17.69 -5.82 27.02
C THR A 16 -18.13 -7.23 26.62
N ARG A 17 -19.42 -7.47 26.39
CA ARG A 17 -19.99 -8.77 25.95
C ARG A 17 -20.23 -8.90 24.44
N ARG A 18 -19.72 -7.99 23.60
CA ARG A 18 -19.58 -8.34 22.17
C ARG A 18 -18.40 -9.29 22.07
N GLY A 19 -18.71 -10.60 22.14
CA GLY A 19 -17.73 -11.67 21.94
C GLY A 19 -16.93 -11.38 20.67
N THR A 20 -15.61 -11.36 20.78
CA THR A 20 -14.73 -11.20 19.61
C THR A 20 -15.07 -12.33 18.65
N HIS A 21 -15.47 -11.98 17.42
CA HIS A 21 -15.73 -12.98 16.39
C HIS A 21 -14.50 -13.90 16.28
N PRO A 22 -14.64 -15.22 16.18
CA PRO A 22 -13.50 -16.14 16.16
C PRO A 22 -12.46 -15.82 15.06
N ALA A 23 -12.87 -15.13 13.99
CA ALA A 23 -11.96 -14.63 12.96
C ALA A 23 -11.11 -13.45 13.40
N ASP A 24 -11.44 -12.77 14.51
CA ASP A 24 -10.79 -11.53 15.00
C ASP A 24 -9.95 -11.76 16.28
N GLN A 25 -9.55 -12.98 16.57
CA GLN A 25 -8.75 -13.30 17.77
C GLN A 25 -7.44 -12.49 17.87
N GLY A 26 -6.92 -12.03 16.73
CA GLY A 26 -5.74 -11.17 16.65
C GLY A 26 -5.96 -9.71 17.05
N ASP A 27 -7.21 -9.27 17.23
CA ASP A 27 -7.55 -7.87 17.53
C ASP A 27 -7.46 -7.55 19.05
N ALA A 28 -7.39 -8.58 19.88
CA ALA A 28 -7.29 -8.42 21.33
C ALA A 28 -5.97 -7.76 21.75
N GLY A 29 -6.02 -6.78 22.65
CA GLY A 29 -4.86 -6.15 23.26
C GLY A 29 -4.30 -4.93 22.51
N TYR A 30 -4.98 -4.40 21.49
CA TYR A 30 -4.61 -3.12 20.88
C TYR A 30 -5.29 -1.93 21.55
N ASP A 31 -4.54 -0.84 21.71
CA ASP A 31 -5.11 0.45 22.13
C ASP A 31 -5.78 1.14 20.96
N LYS A 32 -7.06 1.52 21.09
CA LYS A 32 -7.77 2.35 20.12
C LYS A 32 -7.33 3.81 20.25
N ALA A 33 -6.06 4.09 19.95
CA ALA A 33 -5.43 5.41 20.16
C ALA A 33 -5.55 6.36 18.97
N LEU A 34 -5.98 5.87 17.79
CA LEU A 34 -6.07 6.68 16.58
C LEU A 34 -7.32 7.56 16.59
N LYS A 35 -7.13 8.87 16.36
CA LYS A 35 -8.23 9.84 16.19
C LYS A 35 -8.72 9.84 14.74
N ASN A 36 -9.94 10.36 14.50
CA ASN A 36 -10.50 10.46 13.15
C ASN A 36 -9.59 11.19 12.15
N ARG A 37 -8.87 12.25 12.60
CA ARG A 37 -7.88 12.95 11.75
C ARG A 37 -6.74 12.05 11.29
N HIS A 38 -6.25 11.16 12.19
CA HIS A 38 -5.18 10.21 11.86
C HIS A 38 -5.66 9.19 10.81
N LEU A 39 -6.87 8.63 11.01
CA LEU A 39 -7.46 7.67 10.08
C LEU A 39 -7.69 8.27 8.68
N GLN A 40 -8.18 9.51 8.61
CA GLN A 40 -8.36 10.20 7.35
C GLN A 40 -7.01 10.46 6.64
N MET A 41 -5.98 10.88 7.39
CA MET A 41 -4.67 11.13 6.82
C MET A 41 -3.93 9.85 6.44
N ILE A 42 -4.07 8.77 7.20
CA ILE A 42 -3.57 7.44 6.82
C ILE A 42 -4.23 6.97 5.51
N ALA A 43 -5.55 7.17 5.37
CA ALA A 43 -6.27 6.81 4.14
C ALA A 43 -5.89 7.67 2.92
N ILE A 44 -5.41 8.90 3.13
CA ILE A 44 -4.96 9.80 2.06
C ILE A 44 -3.48 9.59 1.78
N GLY A 45 -2.66 9.68 2.83
CA GLY A 45 -1.21 9.69 2.74
C GLY A 45 -0.60 8.30 2.58
N GLY A 46 -1.28 7.24 3.07
CA GLY A 46 -0.81 5.87 2.96
C GLY A 46 -0.72 5.37 1.52
N SER A 47 -1.56 5.88 0.62
CA SER A 47 -1.50 5.55 -0.80
C SER A 47 -0.49 6.39 -1.59
N ILE A 48 -0.10 7.58 -1.09
CA ILE A 48 0.86 8.46 -1.77
C ILE A 48 2.26 8.17 -1.23
N GLY A 49 2.99 7.30 -1.91
CA GLY A 49 4.32 6.83 -1.54
C GLY A 49 5.37 7.02 -2.63
N THR A 50 6.45 6.26 -2.53
CA THR A 50 7.58 6.27 -3.47
C THR A 50 7.19 5.91 -4.90
N GLY A 51 6.11 5.14 -5.09
CA GLY A 51 5.58 4.80 -6.41
C GLY A 51 5.20 6.01 -7.27
N LEU A 52 4.69 7.10 -6.66
CA LEU A 52 4.42 8.37 -7.35
C LEU A 52 5.64 9.30 -7.28
N PHE A 53 6.22 9.48 -6.09
CA PHE A 53 7.28 10.47 -5.86
C PHE A 53 8.63 10.11 -6.49
N LEU A 54 8.92 8.84 -6.76
CA LEU A 54 10.12 8.40 -7.49
C LEU A 54 9.75 7.69 -8.79
N GLY A 55 8.97 6.62 -8.68
CA GLY A 55 8.72 5.73 -9.80
C GLY A 55 7.98 6.35 -10.99
N ALA A 56 7.26 7.45 -10.81
CA ALA A 56 6.54 8.09 -11.93
C ALA A 56 7.51 8.73 -12.94
N GLY A 57 8.67 9.25 -12.52
CA GLY A 57 9.65 9.89 -13.41
C GLY A 57 10.22 8.92 -14.43
N GLY A 58 10.83 7.83 -13.97
CA GLY A 58 11.40 6.81 -14.83
C GLY A 58 10.37 6.14 -15.76
N ARG A 59 9.14 5.93 -15.24
CA ARG A 59 8.04 5.40 -16.08
C ARG A 59 7.59 6.39 -17.13
N LEU A 60 7.53 7.69 -16.83
CA LEU A 60 7.19 8.73 -17.79
C LEU A 60 8.24 8.81 -18.90
N ALA A 61 9.52 8.75 -18.53
CA ALA A 61 10.64 8.70 -19.48
C ALA A 61 10.55 7.50 -20.44
N GLN A 62 10.12 6.34 -19.95
CA GLN A 62 10.03 5.11 -20.76
C GLN A 62 8.71 4.97 -21.53
N GLY A 63 7.60 5.40 -20.95
CA GLY A 63 6.25 5.19 -21.51
C GLY A 63 5.68 6.40 -22.25
N GLY A 64 6.27 7.58 -22.06
CA GLY A 64 5.76 8.83 -22.62
C GLY A 64 4.45 9.29 -21.98
N PRO A 65 3.80 10.33 -22.56
CA PRO A 65 2.63 10.98 -21.99
C PRO A 65 1.40 10.08 -21.78
N LEU A 66 1.25 9.01 -22.58
CA LEU A 66 0.13 8.07 -22.41
C LEU A 66 0.18 7.29 -21.11
N LEU A 67 1.29 7.34 -20.35
CA LEU A 67 1.38 6.80 -19.01
C LEU A 67 0.25 7.30 -18.11
N ALA A 68 -0.22 8.54 -18.30
CA ALA A 68 -1.36 9.08 -17.55
C ALA A 68 -2.63 8.23 -17.71
N LEU A 69 -2.87 7.65 -18.91
CA LEU A 69 -3.98 6.73 -19.13
C LEU A 69 -3.78 5.40 -18.39
N ALA A 70 -2.55 4.88 -18.30
CA ALA A 70 -2.26 3.71 -17.50
C ALA A 70 -2.59 3.96 -16.02
N TYR A 71 -2.24 5.13 -15.47
CA TYR A 71 -2.65 5.54 -14.11
C TYR A 71 -4.17 5.63 -13.96
N ALA A 72 -4.88 6.19 -14.97
CA ALA A 72 -6.34 6.25 -14.95
C ALA A 72 -6.98 4.86 -14.91
N VAL A 73 -6.53 3.94 -15.78
CA VAL A 73 -7.05 2.57 -15.84
C VAL A 73 -6.75 1.81 -14.55
N CYS A 74 -5.50 1.80 -14.08
CA CYS A 74 -5.13 1.17 -12.82
C CYS A 74 -5.92 1.75 -11.64
N GLY A 75 -6.13 3.07 -11.64
CA GLY A 75 -6.91 3.77 -10.61
C GLY A 75 -8.37 3.32 -10.56
N VAL A 76 -9.00 3.05 -11.70
CA VAL A 76 -10.37 2.48 -11.76
C VAL A 76 -10.39 1.10 -11.09
N PHE A 77 -9.43 0.22 -11.40
CA PHE A 77 -9.40 -1.12 -10.82
C PHE A 77 -9.01 -1.10 -9.33
N ALA A 78 -8.13 -0.20 -8.90
CA ALA A 78 -7.84 0.04 -7.49
C ALA A 78 -9.10 0.51 -6.75
N PHE A 79 -9.85 1.45 -7.32
CA PHE A 79 -11.11 1.91 -6.74
C PHE A 79 -12.16 0.78 -6.63
N LEU A 80 -12.31 -0.04 -7.67
CA LEU A 80 -13.23 -1.20 -7.64
C LEU A 80 -12.82 -2.19 -6.54
N MET A 81 -11.53 -2.48 -6.38
CA MET A 81 -11.02 -3.34 -5.31
C MET A 81 -11.34 -2.76 -3.92
N VAL A 82 -11.10 -1.45 -3.72
CA VAL A 82 -11.40 -0.79 -2.44
C VAL A 82 -12.91 -0.74 -2.17
N ARG A 83 -13.75 -0.66 -3.21
CA ARG A 83 -15.22 -0.79 -3.08
C ARG A 83 -15.62 -2.18 -2.60
N ALA A 84 -15.00 -3.25 -3.11
CA ALA A 84 -15.22 -4.62 -2.64
C ALA A 84 -14.79 -4.78 -1.17
N LEU A 85 -13.61 -4.28 -0.83
CA LEU A 85 -13.11 -4.28 0.55
C LEU A 85 -14.02 -3.49 1.48
N GLY A 86 -14.49 -2.32 1.04
CA GLY A 86 -15.39 -1.47 1.79
C GLY A 86 -16.74 -2.13 2.07
N GLU A 87 -17.29 -2.89 1.12
CA GLU A 87 -18.53 -3.65 1.31
C GLU A 87 -18.36 -4.70 2.43
N LEU A 88 -17.24 -5.43 2.45
CA LEU A 88 -16.90 -6.38 3.50
C LEU A 88 -16.67 -5.69 4.86
N ALA A 89 -15.92 -4.57 4.87
CA ALA A 89 -15.55 -3.85 6.09
C ALA A 89 -16.74 -3.13 6.75
N ILE A 90 -17.71 -2.63 5.97
CA ILE A 90 -18.93 -2.01 6.50
C ILE A 90 -19.85 -3.06 7.10
N ARG A 91 -19.92 -4.27 6.49
CA ARG A 91 -20.67 -5.39 7.07
C ARG A 91 -20.11 -5.76 8.45
N ARG A 92 -18.81 -5.89 8.58
CA ARG A 92 -18.14 -6.27 9.84
C ARG A 92 -16.75 -5.65 9.93
N PRO A 93 -16.60 -4.49 10.60
CA PRO A 93 -15.29 -3.89 10.81
C PRO A 93 -14.36 -4.83 11.62
N SER A 94 -13.14 -5.04 11.14
CA SER A 94 -12.12 -5.88 11.78
C SER A 94 -10.73 -5.29 11.57
N SER A 95 -9.86 -5.31 12.58
CA SER A 95 -8.46 -4.88 12.46
C SER A 95 -7.61 -5.89 11.68
N GLY A 96 -8.02 -7.17 11.64
CA GLY A 96 -7.46 -8.18 10.74
C GLY A 96 -7.90 -7.97 9.29
N ALA A 97 -8.82 -7.04 9.03
CA ALA A 97 -9.30 -6.60 7.73
C ALA A 97 -9.56 -7.78 6.76
N PHE A 98 -8.99 -7.69 5.57
CA PHE A 98 -9.18 -8.68 4.50
C PHE A 98 -8.66 -10.08 4.85
N VAL A 99 -7.70 -10.24 5.78
CA VAL A 99 -7.27 -11.57 6.27
C VAL A 99 -8.37 -12.22 7.10
N SER A 100 -9.04 -11.45 7.97
CA SER A 100 -10.19 -11.93 8.75
C SER A 100 -11.38 -12.29 7.86
N TYR A 101 -11.65 -11.49 6.82
CA TYR A 101 -12.71 -11.79 5.85
C TYR A 101 -12.37 -13.01 5.01
N ALA A 102 -11.11 -13.17 4.59
CA ALA A 102 -10.67 -14.38 3.88
C ALA A 102 -10.81 -15.63 4.76
N ARG A 103 -10.53 -15.53 6.07
CA ARG A 103 -10.74 -16.64 7.03
C ARG A 103 -12.22 -17.01 7.14
N GLU A 104 -13.09 -16.02 7.15
CA GLU A 104 -14.54 -16.21 7.26
C GLU A 104 -15.13 -16.84 6.00
N PHE A 105 -14.78 -16.36 4.81
CA PHE A 105 -15.41 -16.75 3.55
C PHE A 105 -14.65 -17.81 2.74
N LEU A 106 -13.33 -17.91 2.90
CA LEU A 106 -12.48 -18.86 2.18
C LEU A 106 -11.81 -19.89 3.10
N GLY A 107 -12.04 -19.81 4.41
CA GLY A 107 -11.41 -20.67 5.41
C GLY A 107 -9.95 -20.28 5.69
N ARG A 108 -9.26 -21.11 6.50
CA ARG A 108 -7.89 -20.86 6.96
C ARG A 108 -6.85 -20.79 5.83
N ARG A 109 -7.01 -21.64 4.80
CA ARG A 109 -6.15 -21.58 3.61
C ARG A 109 -6.25 -20.24 2.90
N GLY A 110 -7.48 -19.71 2.76
CA GLY A 110 -7.70 -18.38 2.18
C GLY A 110 -7.04 -17.28 3.01
N ALA A 111 -7.18 -17.32 4.33
CA ALA A 111 -6.53 -16.35 5.23
C ALA A 111 -5.00 -16.43 5.15
N PHE A 112 -4.43 -17.64 5.16
CA PHE A 112 -3.00 -17.86 5.01
C PHE A 112 -2.47 -17.21 3.72
N ILE A 113 -3.08 -17.52 2.58
CA ILE A 113 -2.66 -16.98 1.28
C ILE A 113 -2.79 -15.45 1.28
N THR A 114 -3.92 -14.92 1.72
CA THR A 114 -4.17 -13.47 1.75
C THR A 114 -3.17 -12.73 2.64
N GLY A 115 -2.92 -13.26 3.84
CA GLY A 115 -2.02 -12.64 4.80
C GLY A 115 -0.56 -12.66 4.34
N TRP A 116 -0.10 -13.76 3.71
CA TRP A 116 1.27 -13.83 3.19
C TRP A 116 1.47 -13.00 1.93
N PHE A 117 0.46 -12.84 1.05
CA PHE A 117 0.52 -11.86 -0.04
C PHE A 117 0.66 -10.44 0.46
N PHE A 118 -0.15 -10.05 1.44
CA PHE A 118 -0.06 -8.71 2.03
C PHE A 118 1.27 -8.48 2.76
N PHE A 119 1.75 -9.49 3.49
CA PHE A 119 3.06 -9.41 4.13
C PHE A 119 4.18 -9.24 3.10
N LEU A 120 4.16 -10.03 2.02
CA LEU A 120 5.13 -9.94 0.93
C LEU A 120 5.12 -8.56 0.29
N ASP A 121 3.93 -8.08 -0.08
CA ASP A 121 3.70 -6.76 -0.65
C ASP A 121 4.41 -5.67 0.19
N TRP A 122 4.08 -5.57 1.46
CA TRP A 122 4.65 -4.55 2.33
C TRP A 122 6.10 -4.80 2.72
N ALA A 123 6.54 -6.05 2.88
CA ALA A 123 7.94 -6.34 3.16
C ALA A 123 8.85 -5.93 1.99
N VAL A 124 8.39 -6.14 0.75
CA VAL A 124 9.12 -5.71 -0.45
C VAL A 124 8.98 -4.19 -0.65
N THR A 125 7.83 -3.60 -0.32
CA THR A 125 7.67 -2.13 -0.31
C THR A 125 8.64 -1.46 0.68
N VAL A 126 8.88 -2.05 1.86
CA VAL A 126 9.92 -1.59 2.80
C VAL A 126 11.30 -1.58 2.13
N MET A 127 11.63 -2.62 1.32
CA MET A 127 12.90 -2.62 0.57
C MET A 127 12.95 -1.52 -0.50
N ALA A 128 11.83 -1.28 -1.21
CA ALA A 128 11.74 -0.18 -2.19
C ALA A 128 11.90 1.19 -1.52
N ASP A 129 11.25 1.39 -0.37
CA ASP A 129 11.29 2.66 0.36
C ASP A 129 12.70 3.00 0.88
N ILE A 130 13.42 2.03 1.48
CA ILE A 130 14.80 2.27 1.93
C ILE A 130 15.76 2.50 0.74
N THR A 131 15.50 1.85 -0.40
CA THR A 131 16.24 2.09 -1.64
C THR A 131 16.01 3.52 -2.14
N ALA A 132 14.75 3.95 -2.16
CA ALA A 132 14.37 5.32 -2.52
C ALA A 132 15.03 6.35 -1.60
N VAL A 133 15.10 6.09 -0.29
CA VAL A 133 15.83 6.97 0.66
C VAL A 133 17.31 7.11 0.26
N GLY A 134 17.96 6.00 -0.14
CA GLY A 134 19.33 6.00 -0.63
C GLY A 134 19.49 6.88 -1.87
N VAL A 135 18.60 6.75 -2.86
CA VAL A 135 18.58 7.57 -4.08
C VAL A 135 18.35 9.04 -3.73
N TYR A 136 17.36 9.34 -2.91
CA TYR A 136 17.02 10.71 -2.54
C TYR A 136 18.13 11.45 -1.78
N MET A 137 18.87 10.76 -0.91
CA MET A 137 19.98 11.37 -0.17
C MET A 137 21.18 11.68 -1.06
N HIS A 138 21.39 10.91 -2.13
CA HIS A 138 22.46 11.16 -3.09
C HIS A 138 22.21 12.38 -4.00
N TYR A 139 21.01 12.93 -4.03
CA TYR A 139 20.72 14.22 -4.67
C TYR A 139 21.64 15.31 -4.17
N TRP A 140 21.96 15.32 -2.86
CA TRP A 140 22.93 16.25 -2.30
C TRP A 140 24.34 15.66 -2.37
N ASN A 141 25.23 16.30 -3.11
CA ASN A 141 26.63 15.90 -3.23
C ASN A 141 27.34 15.73 -1.87
N LEU A 142 26.85 16.40 -0.82
CA LEU A 142 27.35 16.26 0.55
C LEU A 142 27.29 14.80 1.05
N PHE A 143 26.34 14.00 0.58
CA PHE A 143 26.15 12.61 0.99
C PHE A 143 26.64 11.59 -0.05
N ALA A 144 27.17 12.05 -1.19
CA ALA A 144 27.60 11.18 -2.29
C ALA A 144 28.72 10.19 -1.90
N TRP A 145 29.52 10.51 -0.88
CA TRP A 145 30.57 9.64 -0.36
C TRP A 145 30.04 8.49 0.52
N ILE A 146 28.80 8.56 0.98
CA ILE A 146 28.17 7.51 1.79
C ILE A 146 27.51 6.50 0.85
N PRO A 147 27.87 5.21 0.88
CA PRO A 147 27.22 4.21 0.05
C PRO A 147 25.71 4.14 0.29
N ARG A 148 24.91 3.97 -0.77
CA ARG A 148 23.42 3.89 -0.68
C ARG A 148 22.92 2.87 0.34
N TRP A 149 23.61 1.71 0.45
CA TRP A 149 23.23 0.69 1.43
C TRP A 149 23.36 1.14 2.89
N VAL A 150 24.34 1.99 3.21
CA VAL A 150 24.52 2.56 4.56
C VAL A 150 23.35 3.49 4.89
N ILE A 151 22.96 4.33 3.94
CA ILE A 151 21.81 5.24 4.09
C ILE A 151 20.52 4.43 4.27
N ALA A 152 20.32 3.39 3.45
CA ALA A 152 19.19 2.47 3.55
C ALA A 152 19.12 1.78 4.92
N LEU A 153 20.26 1.32 5.45
CA LEU A 153 20.35 0.72 6.79
C LEU A 153 20.00 1.71 7.89
N ILE A 154 20.50 2.93 7.81
CA ILE A 154 20.20 3.99 8.79
C ILE A 154 18.69 4.30 8.77
N ALA A 155 18.08 4.44 7.59
CA ALA A 155 16.65 4.67 7.44
C ALA A 155 15.82 3.54 8.06
N LEU A 156 16.19 2.28 7.79
CA LEU A 156 15.52 1.10 8.34
C LEU A 156 15.60 1.09 9.87
N ILE A 157 16.78 1.32 10.46
CA ILE A 157 16.98 1.35 11.91
C ILE A 157 16.17 2.49 12.55
N LEU A 158 16.21 3.70 11.96
CA LEU A 158 15.50 4.86 12.49
C LEU A 158 13.98 4.60 12.54
N VAL A 159 13.40 4.13 11.45
CA VAL A 159 11.96 3.89 11.37
C VAL A 159 11.54 2.66 12.17
N PHE A 160 12.40 1.64 12.25
CA PHE A 160 12.20 0.51 13.15
C PHE A 160 12.10 0.97 14.63
N CYS A 161 13.04 1.79 15.09
CA CYS A 161 13.00 2.35 16.44
C CYS A 161 11.74 3.19 16.68
N LEU A 162 11.35 4.03 15.70
CA LEU A 162 10.12 4.82 15.78
C LEU A 162 8.87 3.94 15.95
N ASN A 163 8.77 2.84 15.20
CA ASN A 163 7.66 1.88 15.29
C ASN A 163 7.61 1.15 16.64
N MET A 164 8.74 1.03 17.36
CA MET A 164 8.77 0.41 18.68
C MET A 164 8.20 1.30 19.79
N LEU A 165 8.01 2.61 19.57
CA LEU A 165 7.62 3.56 20.61
C LEU A 165 6.14 3.43 21.00
N SER A 166 5.20 3.81 20.11
CA SER A 166 3.77 3.70 20.36
C SER A 166 2.92 3.93 19.12
N VAL A 167 1.69 3.42 19.14
CA VAL A 167 0.67 3.65 18.10
C VAL A 167 0.29 5.13 17.95
N LYS A 168 0.30 5.89 19.05
CA LYS A 168 0.02 7.32 19.04
C LYS A 168 1.12 8.10 18.33
N ALA A 169 2.39 7.77 18.58
CA ALA A 169 3.54 8.39 17.89
C ALA A 169 3.50 8.10 16.38
N PHE A 170 3.19 6.85 16.01
CA PHE A 170 2.94 6.47 14.61
C PHE A 170 1.87 7.36 13.97
N GLY A 171 0.69 7.47 14.58
CA GLY A 171 -0.44 8.23 14.03
C GLY A 171 -0.16 9.73 13.87
N GLU A 172 0.56 10.36 14.81
CA GLU A 172 0.96 11.77 14.71
C GLU A 172 2.02 11.98 13.61
N ALA A 173 3.01 11.11 13.53
CA ALA A 173 4.03 11.19 12.47
C ALA A 173 3.37 11.05 11.07
N GLU A 174 2.52 10.05 10.89
CA GLU A 174 1.83 9.80 9.62
C GLU A 174 0.89 10.95 9.24
N PHE A 175 0.23 11.60 10.21
CA PHE A 175 -0.60 12.78 9.96
C PHE A 175 0.22 13.91 9.33
N TRP A 176 1.39 14.25 9.90
CA TRP A 176 2.24 15.33 9.39
C TRP A 176 2.88 14.97 8.05
N PHE A 177 3.37 13.76 7.91
CA PHE A 177 3.92 13.28 6.64
C PHE A 177 2.87 13.32 5.51
N ALA A 178 1.64 12.86 5.77
CA ALA A 178 0.57 12.89 4.79
C ALA A 178 0.19 14.33 4.42
N LEU A 179 0.12 15.24 5.39
CA LEU A 179 -0.17 16.65 5.14
C LEU A 179 0.88 17.30 4.24
N ILE A 180 2.16 17.05 4.51
CA ILE A 180 3.28 17.58 3.72
C ILE A 180 3.23 17.03 2.28
N LYS A 181 3.01 15.71 2.11
CA LYS A 181 2.87 15.08 0.79
C LYS A 181 1.75 15.69 -0.04
N VAL A 182 0.57 15.82 0.55
CA VAL A 182 -0.61 16.39 -0.13
C VAL A 182 -0.39 17.85 -0.49
N ALA A 183 0.15 18.65 0.43
CA ALA A 183 0.45 20.06 0.18
C ALA A 183 1.44 20.22 -0.99
N THR A 184 2.50 19.40 -1.03
CA THR A 184 3.50 19.44 -2.12
C THR A 184 2.88 19.11 -3.47
N ILE A 185 2.01 18.10 -3.57
CA ILE A 185 1.33 17.77 -4.83
C ILE A 185 0.41 18.92 -5.26
N LEU A 186 -0.34 19.51 -4.34
CA LEU A 186 -1.22 20.64 -4.66
C LEU A 186 -0.43 21.88 -5.14
N ILE A 187 0.69 22.18 -4.49
CA ILE A 187 1.60 23.26 -4.91
C ILE A 187 2.16 22.95 -6.30
N PHE A 188 2.65 21.74 -6.51
CA PHE A 188 3.11 21.29 -7.83
C PHE A 188 2.02 21.49 -8.89
N MET A 189 0.80 20.99 -8.65
CA MET A 189 -0.30 21.10 -9.61
C MET A 189 -0.63 22.55 -9.94
N ALA A 190 -0.67 23.42 -8.93
CA ALA A 190 -0.94 24.85 -9.12
C ALA A 190 0.14 25.53 -9.97
N LEU A 191 1.42 25.25 -9.66
CA LEU A 191 2.56 25.81 -10.40
C LEU A 191 2.69 25.23 -11.81
N ALA A 192 2.40 23.93 -11.99
CA ALA A 192 2.41 23.32 -13.31
C ALA A 192 1.30 23.89 -14.22
N ILE A 193 0.09 24.05 -13.68
CA ILE A 193 -1.01 24.69 -14.42
C ILE A 193 -0.64 26.14 -14.76
N TRP A 194 -0.09 26.89 -13.82
CA TRP A 194 0.40 28.24 -14.08
C TRP A 194 1.48 28.27 -15.18
N ALA A 195 2.48 27.42 -15.09
CA ALA A 195 3.56 27.34 -16.08
C ALA A 195 3.05 27.01 -17.48
N ILE A 196 2.11 26.03 -17.58
CA ILE A 196 1.49 25.65 -18.87
C ILE A 196 0.67 26.79 -19.47
N LEU A 197 -0.15 27.48 -18.66
CA LEU A 197 -1.00 28.59 -19.12
C LEU A 197 -0.21 29.81 -19.55
N THR A 198 0.90 30.09 -18.88
CA THR A 198 1.79 31.24 -19.18
C THR A 198 2.89 30.88 -20.17
N GLN A 199 3.00 29.60 -20.59
CA GLN A 199 4.13 29.11 -21.38
C GLN A 199 5.46 29.48 -20.75
N ALA A 200 5.56 29.29 -19.44
CA ALA A 200 6.75 29.67 -18.68
C ALA A 200 7.98 28.91 -19.16
N GLN A 201 9.13 29.60 -19.13
CA GLN A 201 10.42 28.97 -19.38
C GLN A 201 10.80 28.08 -18.20
N MET A 202 11.09 26.82 -18.48
CA MET A 202 11.42 25.77 -17.51
C MET A 202 12.82 25.22 -17.85
N GLY A 203 13.87 25.84 -17.33
CA GLY A 203 15.23 25.56 -17.81
C GLY A 203 15.37 25.86 -19.31
N ASP A 204 15.79 24.88 -20.10
CA ASP A 204 15.92 24.98 -21.56
C ASP A 204 14.60 24.70 -22.32
N HIS A 205 13.51 24.42 -21.61
CA HIS A 205 12.22 24.05 -22.21
C HIS A 205 11.13 25.07 -21.87
N THR A 206 10.11 25.15 -22.73
CA THR A 206 8.89 25.93 -22.47
C THR A 206 7.75 25.00 -22.07
N ALA A 207 7.02 25.34 -21.00
CA ALA A 207 5.88 24.53 -20.59
C ALA A 207 4.70 24.69 -21.57
N GLY A 208 4.05 23.58 -21.95
CA GLY A 208 2.90 23.65 -22.84
C GLY A 208 2.56 22.32 -23.50
N VAL A 209 1.44 22.33 -24.24
CA VAL A 209 0.94 21.15 -24.98
C VAL A 209 1.89 20.70 -26.09
N HIS A 210 2.70 21.64 -26.63
CA HIS A 210 3.71 21.37 -27.63
C HIS A 210 4.76 20.34 -27.19
N ASN A 211 5.06 20.25 -25.89
CA ASN A 211 5.97 19.22 -25.35
C ASN A 211 5.55 17.79 -25.72
N ILE A 212 4.25 17.52 -25.87
CA ILE A 212 3.78 16.22 -26.33
C ILE A 212 3.99 16.09 -27.83
N ALA A 213 3.58 17.09 -28.61
CA ALA A 213 3.61 17.03 -30.09
C ALA A 213 5.05 16.96 -30.64
N GLU A 214 5.96 17.75 -30.10
CA GLU A 214 7.35 17.86 -30.54
C GLU A 214 8.22 16.67 -30.11
N ASN A 215 7.80 15.91 -29.10
CA ASN A 215 8.53 14.76 -28.59
C ASN A 215 7.87 13.41 -28.97
N GLY A 216 7.26 13.32 -30.16
CA GLY A 216 6.74 12.07 -30.72
C GLY A 216 5.29 11.72 -30.34
N GLY A 217 4.53 12.69 -29.81
CA GLY A 217 3.12 12.54 -29.51
C GLY A 217 2.84 11.81 -28.19
N LEU A 218 1.66 11.20 -28.11
CA LEU A 218 1.22 10.49 -26.88
C LEU A 218 1.93 9.14 -26.70
N LEU A 219 2.40 8.51 -27.77
CA LEU A 219 2.99 7.15 -27.79
C LEU A 219 4.36 7.14 -28.48
N PRO A 220 5.35 7.93 -28.01
CA PRO A 220 6.65 8.05 -28.67
C PRO A 220 7.41 6.72 -28.73
N GLN A 221 7.17 5.82 -27.78
CA GLN A 221 7.80 4.50 -27.67
C GLN A 221 6.85 3.35 -28.05
N GLY A 222 5.66 3.66 -28.59
CA GLY A 222 4.62 2.68 -28.86
C GLY A 222 3.87 2.20 -27.62
N ILE A 223 2.95 1.25 -27.80
CA ILE A 223 2.06 0.78 -26.72
C ILE A 223 2.71 -0.28 -25.80
N ALA A 224 3.70 -1.02 -26.28
CA ALA A 224 4.27 -2.14 -25.56
C ALA A 224 4.93 -1.74 -24.21
N PRO A 225 5.70 -0.63 -24.12
CA PRO A 225 6.23 -0.18 -22.83
C PRO A 225 5.15 0.12 -21.81
N ILE A 226 3.99 0.67 -22.21
CA ILE A 226 2.88 0.98 -21.30
C ILE A 226 2.42 -0.27 -20.56
N PHE A 227 2.26 -1.41 -21.26
CA PHE A 227 1.90 -2.67 -20.61
C PHE A 227 2.96 -3.16 -19.64
N ALA A 228 4.24 -3.07 -20.00
CA ALA A 228 5.34 -3.47 -19.13
C ALA A 228 5.43 -2.60 -17.86
N LEU A 229 5.13 -1.29 -17.98
CA LEU A 229 5.16 -0.35 -16.87
C LEU A 229 3.93 -0.42 -15.95
N THR A 230 2.84 -1.07 -16.40
CA THR A 230 1.56 -1.08 -15.68
C THR A 230 1.68 -1.70 -14.28
N LEU A 231 2.54 -2.71 -14.10
CA LEU A 231 2.78 -3.30 -12.76
C LEU A 231 3.37 -2.28 -11.78
N GLY A 232 4.32 -1.48 -12.23
CA GLY A 232 4.86 -0.39 -11.43
C GLY A 232 3.84 0.74 -11.19
N VAL A 233 2.86 0.92 -12.10
CA VAL A 233 1.72 1.83 -11.85
C VAL A 233 0.79 1.24 -10.78
N VAL A 234 0.54 -0.07 -10.79
CA VAL A 234 -0.21 -0.75 -9.70
C VAL A 234 0.49 -0.55 -8.36
N PHE A 235 1.83 -0.66 -8.32
CA PHE A 235 2.62 -0.36 -7.12
C PHE A 235 2.38 1.06 -6.60
N ALA A 236 2.23 2.05 -7.47
CA ALA A 236 1.97 3.43 -7.03
C ALA A 236 0.63 3.59 -6.30
N PHE A 237 -0.32 2.67 -6.46
CA PHE A 237 -1.60 2.64 -5.73
C PHE A 237 -1.58 1.73 -4.48
N GLY A 238 -0.46 1.07 -4.18
CA GLY A 238 -0.27 0.30 -2.95
C GLY A 238 -0.55 1.15 -1.72
N GLY A 239 -1.13 0.53 -0.69
CA GLY A 239 -1.59 1.23 0.51
C GLY A 239 -3.04 1.71 0.46
N THR A 240 -3.72 1.67 -0.70
CA THR A 240 -5.17 2.00 -0.77
C THR A 240 -6.02 1.01 0.02
N GLU A 241 -5.60 -0.24 0.15
CA GLU A 241 -6.23 -1.29 0.97
C GLU A 241 -6.12 -1.02 2.48
N MET A 242 -5.22 -0.12 2.92
CA MET A 242 -5.08 0.28 4.32
C MET A 242 -6.35 0.90 4.90
N VAL A 243 -7.25 1.40 4.06
CA VAL A 243 -8.58 1.85 4.48
C VAL A 243 -9.36 0.72 5.16
N GLY A 244 -9.18 -0.53 4.72
CA GLY A 244 -9.78 -1.70 5.34
C GLY A 244 -9.18 -2.02 6.72
N VAL A 245 -7.86 -1.89 6.86
CA VAL A 245 -7.17 -2.08 8.16
C VAL A 245 -7.58 -1.00 9.14
N ALA A 246 -7.63 0.27 8.70
CA ALA A 246 -8.07 1.40 9.52
C ALA A 246 -9.54 1.29 9.95
N ALA A 247 -10.37 0.56 9.21
CA ALA A 247 -11.78 0.33 9.53
C ALA A 247 -11.99 -0.31 10.91
N GLY A 248 -11.14 -1.28 11.27
CA GLY A 248 -11.21 -1.98 12.56
C GLY A 248 -10.92 -1.08 13.77
N GLU A 249 -10.22 0.06 13.55
CA GLU A 249 -9.86 1.03 14.59
C GLU A 249 -10.75 2.27 14.60
N ALA A 250 -11.69 2.38 13.65
CA ALA A 250 -12.63 3.49 13.55
C ALA A 250 -13.80 3.33 14.55
N LYS A 251 -14.14 4.42 15.27
CA LYS A 251 -15.28 4.41 16.20
C LYS A 251 -16.62 4.22 15.48
N ASP A 252 -16.77 4.78 14.26
CA ASP A 252 -18.00 4.79 13.44
C ASP A 252 -17.69 4.36 12.00
N ALA A 253 -17.13 3.15 11.84
CA ALA A 253 -16.69 2.63 10.54
C ALA A 253 -17.79 2.70 9.45
N GLN A 254 -19.04 2.38 9.80
CA GLN A 254 -20.18 2.41 8.88
C GLN A 254 -20.49 3.79 8.29
N LYS A 255 -20.17 4.89 9.00
CA LYS A 255 -20.36 6.26 8.53
C LYS A 255 -19.12 6.84 7.84
N VAL A 256 -17.94 6.50 8.34
CA VAL A 256 -16.67 7.09 7.89
C VAL A 256 -16.16 6.41 6.62
N LEU A 257 -16.23 5.07 6.53
CA LEU A 257 -15.71 4.31 5.40
C LEU A 257 -16.34 4.68 4.05
N PRO A 258 -17.69 4.80 3.90
CA PRO A 258 -18.27 5.16 2.62
C PRO A 258 -17.75 6.49 2.08
N LYS A 259 -17.59 7.50 2.97
CA LYS A 259 -17.08 8.81 2.59
C LYS A 259 -15.59 8.74 2.20
N ALA A 260 -14.79 8.02 2.97
CA ALA A 260 -13.36 7.83 2.69
C ALA A 260 -13.14 7.14 1.34
N ILE A 261 -13.85 6.04 1.08
CA ILE A 261 -13.72 5.26 -0.16
C ILE A 261 -14.27 6.04 -1.37
N ASN A 262 -15.43 6.68 -1.26
CA ASN A 262 -16.00 7.45 -2.38
C ASN A 262 -15.10 8.64 -2.76
N SER A 263 -14.47 9.30 -1.78
CA SER A 263 -13.53 10.39 -2.06
C SER A 263 -12.22 9.89 -2.70
N MET A 264 -11.93 8.58 -2.62
CA MET A 264 -10.72 8.01 -3.19
C MET A 264 -10.69 8.07 -4.72
N ALA A 265 -11.84 7.88 -5.40
CA ALA A 265 -11.92 8.04 -6.86
C ALA A 265 -11.46 9.43 -7.31
N LEU A 266 -11.94 10.49 -6.63
CA LEU A 266 -11.54 11.86 -6.92
C LEU A 266 -10.04 12.08 -6.62
N ARG A 267 -9.54 11.53 -5.51
CA ARG A 267 -8.13 11.61 -5.14
C ARG A 267 -7.22 10.93 -6.16
N ILE A 268 -7.59 9.74 -6.62
CA ILE A 268 -6.86 9.02 -7.66
C ILE A 268 -6.79 9.87 -8.93
N PHE A 269 -7.92 10.41 -9.37
CA PHE A 269 -7.96 11.24 -10.56
C PHE A 269 -7.07 12.49 -10.42
N PHE A 270 -7.20 13.24 -9.32
CA PHE A 270 -6.41 14.45 -9.13
C PHE A 270 -4.94 14.16 -8.85
N PHE A 271 -4.63 13.34 -7.84
CA PHE A 271 -3.26 13.21 -7.36
C PHE A 271 -2.39 12.29 -8.21
N TYR A 272 -2.96 11.37 -8.99
CA TYR A 272 -2.16 10.49 -9.85
C TYR A 272 -2.28 10.87 -11.31
N VAL A 273 -3.47 10.80 -11.88
CA VAL A 273 -3.67 11.10 -13.31
C VAL A 273 -3.35 12.57 -13.59
N GLY A 274 -3.86 13.50 -12.77
CA GLY A 274 -3.59 14.93 -12.92
C GLY A 274 -2.09 15.25 -12.81
N THR A 275 -1.41 14.69 -11.80
CA THR A 275 0.03 14.91 -11.60
C THR A 275 0.85 14.41 -12.80
N VAL A 276 0.65 13.17 -13.25
CA VAL A 276 1.40 12.60 -14.37
C VAL A 276 1.10 13.36 -15.68
N THR A 277 -0.16 13.75 -15.88
CA THR A 277 -0.54 14.58 -17.04
C THR A 277 0.17 15.94 -17.01
N LEU A 278 0.16 16.61 -15.88
CA LEU A 278 0.81 17.91 -15.72
C LEU A 278 2.34 17.81 -15.86
N MET A 279 2.97 16.74 -15.39
CA MET A 279 4.39 16.47 -15.61
C MET A 279 4.70 16.40 -17.11
N ALA A 280 3.91 15.62 -17.87
CA ALA A 280 4.11 15.44 -19.30
C ALA A 280 3.87 16.73 -20.12
N LEU A 281 3.07 17.67 -19.61
CA LEU A 281 2.81 18.97 -20.23
C LEU A 281 3.82 20.03 -19.81
N ALA A 282 4.33 19.96 -18.58
CA ALA A 282 5.26 20.96 -18.07
C ALA A 282 6.67 20.83 -18.67
N LEU A 283 7.16 19.60 -18.87
CA LEU A 283 8.46 19.30 -19.43
C LEU A 283 8.37 18.14 -20.42
N PRO A 284 9.26 18.06 -21.43
CA PRO A 284 9.40 16.88 -22.27
C PRO A 284 9.58 15.62 -21.41
N TYR A 285 8.91 14.53 -21.78
CA TYR A 285 8.99 13.27 -21.01
C TYR A 285 10.43 12.74 -20.91
N THR A 286 11.31 13.07 -21.84
CA THR A 286 12.73 12.68 -21.90
C THR A 286 13.61 13.35 -20.84
N VAL A 287 13.14 14.40 -20.21
CA VAL A 287 13.87 15.09 -19.12
C VAL A 287 13.80 14.32 -17.81
N TYR A 288 12.74 13.53 -17.63
CA TYR A 288 12.57 12.73 -16.43
C TYR A 288 13.47 11.48 -16.44
N SER A 289 13.82 11.00 -15.25
CA SER A 289 14.67 9.82 -15.08
C SER A 289 14.18 8.96 -13.89
N SER A 290 14.79 7.79 -13.71
CA SER A 290 14.58 6.93 -12.53
C SER A 290 15.48 7.32 -11.35
N ASP A 291 16.47 8.16 -11.56
CA ASP A 291 17.49 8.52 -10.56
C ASP A 291 17.10 9.72 -9.71
N GLU A 292 16.02 10.41 -10.08
CA GLU A 292 15.55 11.61 -9.40
C GLU A 292 14.02 11.62 -9.30
N SER A 293 13.51 12.29 -8.27
CA SER A 293 12.06 12.53 -8.16
C SER A 293 11.59 13.45 -9.28
N PRO A 294 10.52 13.10 -10.03
CA PRO A 294 9.97 13.97 -11.06
C PRO A 294 9.48 15.32 -10.52
N PHE A 295 9.13 15.38 -9.24
CA PHE A 295 8.78 16.63 -8.58
C PHE A 295 10.03 17.51 -8.41
N THR A 296 11.17 16.92 -7.99
CA THR A 296 12.42 17.64 -7.86
C THR A 296 12.88 18.17 -9.22
N THR A 297 12.83 17.35 -10.27
CA THR A 297 13.10 17.76 -11.66
C THR A 297 12.27 18.97 -12.06
N PHE A 298 10.95 18.93 -11.82
CA PHE A 298 10.04 20.03 -12.14
C PHE A 298 10.39 21.32 -11.37
N PHE A 299 10.55 21.21 -10.05
CA PHE A 299 10.83 22.39 -9.21
C PHE A 299 12.20 22.99 -9.46
N SER A 300 13.19 22.17 -9.80
CA SER A 300 14.52 22.65 -10.22
C SER A 300 14.46 23.40 -11.55
N ALA A 301 13.65 22.91 -12.50
CA ALA A 301 13.47 23.55 -13.81
C ALA A 301 12.73 24.90 -13.73
N LEU A 302 11.96 25.17 -12.67
CA LEU A 302 11.32 26.48 -12.45
C LEU A 302 12.32 27.63 -12.22
N GLY A 303 13.61 27.33 -11.96
CA GLY A 303 14.64 28.33 -11.70
C GLY A 303 14.49 29.07 -10.36
N ILE A 304 13.65 28.56 -9.45
CA ILE A 304 13.47 29.12 -8.10
C ILE A 304 14.62 28.59 -7.23
N PRO A 305 15.47 29.46 -6.64
CA PRO A 305 16.56 29.01 -5.79
C PRO A 305 16.08 28.08 -4.67
N HIS A 306 16.78 26.94 -4.48
CA HIS A 306 16.49 25.94 -3.45
C HIS A 306 15.11 25.24 -3.52
N ALA A 307 14.29 25.49 -4.55
CA ALA A 307 13.00 24.83 -4.66
C ALA A 307 13.15 23.30 -4.79
N GLY A 308 14.10 22.83 -5.59
CA GLY A 308 14.45 21.42 -5.71
C GLY A 308 14.89 20.82 -4.38
N ASP A 309 15.74 21.51 -3.61
CA ASP A 309 16.20 21.06 -2.28
C ASP A 309 15.04 20.87 -1.30
N ILE A 310 14.13 21.84 -1.24
CA ILE A 310 12.95 21.79 -0.35
C ILE A 310 12.06 20.59 -0.72
N VAL A 311 11.79 20.42 -2.02
CA VAL A 311 10.96 19.32 -2.50
C VAL A 311 11.65 17.98 -2.27
N GLN A 312 12.97 17.91 -2.43
CA GLN A 312 13.73 16.69 -2.15
C GLN A 312 13.61 16.25 -0.68
N VAL A 313 13.62 17.20 0.27
CA VAL A 313 13.33 16.89 1.68
C VAL A 313 11.92 16.33 1.84
N VAL A 314 10.92 16.90 1.16
CA VAL A 314 9.53 16.39 1.22
C VAL A 314 9.44 14.98 0.65
N VAL A 315 10.07 14.72 -0.48
CA VAL A 315 10.09 13.40 -1.13
C VAL A 315 10.76 12.37 -0.24
N LEU A 316 11.84 12.74 0.46
CA LEU A 316 12.48 11.90 1.47
C LEU A 316 11.51 11.55 2.62
N THR A 317 10.77 12.55 3.12
CA THR A 317 9.76 12.29 4.17
C THR A 317 8.64 11.37 3.68
N ALA A 318 8.31 11.41 2.38
CA ALA A 318 7.31 10.51 1.80
C ALA A 318 7.77 9.05 1.80
N ALA A 319 9.05 8.78 1.49
CA ALA A 319 9.62 7.44 1.57
C ALA A 319 9.68 6.94 3.02
N LEU A 320 10.11 7.78 3.96
CA LEU A 320 10.13 7.43 5.39
C LEU A 320 8.73 7.17 5.96
N SER A 321 7.71 7.90 5.51
CA SER A 321 6.31 7.67 5.87
C SER A 321 5.80 6.33 5.34
N SER A 322 6.08 6.00 4.09
CA SER A 322 5.71 4.71 3.49
C SER A 322 6.37 3.54 4.24
N LEU A 323 7.67 3.64 4.50
CA LEU A 323 8.44 2.68 5.31
C LEU A 323 7.82 2.50 6.71
N ASN A 324 7.43 3.60 7.37
CA ASN A 324 6.79 3.59 8.68
C ASN A 324 5.44 2.87 8.64
N ALA A 325 4.61 3.16 7.63
CA ALA A 325 3.32 2.50 7.44
C ALA A 325 3.48 0.99 7.14
N GLY A 326 4.50 0.61 6.36
CA GLY A 326 4.81 -0.78 6.04
C GLY A 326 5.16 -1.62 7.27
N LEU A 327 6.06 -1.15 8.12
CA LEU A 327 6.42 -1.83 9.38
C LEU A 327 5.22 -1.94 10.33
N TYR A 328 4.40 -0.88 10.42
CA TYR A 328 3.18 -0.88 11.21
C TYR A 328 2.16 -1.91 10.73
N ALA A 329 1.87 -1.93 9.42
CA ALA A 329 0.87 -2.80 8.81
C ALA A 329 1.26 -4.29 8.90
N THR A 330 2.50 -4.61 8.55
CA THR A 330 3.02 -5.99 8.61
C THR A 330 3.08 -6.53 10.03
N GLY A 331 3.47 -5.70 11.00
CA GLY A 331 3.49 -6.07 12.41
C GLY A 331 2.12 -6.57 12.88
N ARG A 332 1.04 -5.87 12.51
CA ARG A 332 -0.34 -6.22 12.88
C ARG A 332 -0.87 -7.43 12.15
N THR A 333 -0.63 -7.48 10.84
CA THR A 333 -1.09 -8.62 10.03
C THR A 333 -0.41 -9.91 10.46
N LEU A 334 0.91 -9.92 10.63
CA LEU A 334 1.63 -11.10 11.11
C LEU A 334 1.19 -11.51 12.51
N ARG A 335 0.87 -10.56 13.39
CA ARG A 335 0.33 -10.89 14.71
C ARG A 335 -1.04 -11.58 14.59
N SER A 336 -1.96 -11.03 13.79
CA SER A 336 -3.27 -11.63 13.56
C SER A 336 -3.15 -13.05 13.04
N MET A 337 -2.25 -13.27 12.07
CA MET A 337 -1.95 -14.59 11.52
C MET A 337 -1.32 -15.53 12.57
N ALA A 338 -0.37 -15.03 13.38
CA ALA A 338 0.31 -15.84 14.39
C ALA A 338 -0.61 -16.29 15.51
N VAL A 339 -1.54 -15.42 15.96
CA VAL A 339 -2.57 -15.78 16.95
C VAL A 339 -3.51 -16.86 16.41
N SER A 340 -3.77 -16.85 15.09
CA SER A 340 -4.59 -17.87 14.41
C SER A 340 -3.78 -19.11 13.98
N GLY A 341 -2.48 -19.17 14.26
CA GLY A 341 -1.61 -20.29 13.90
C GLY A 341 -1.12 -20.30 12.45
N GLU A 342 -1.36 -19.24 11.68
CA GLU A 342 -1.05 -19.10 10.25
C GLU A 342 0.33 -18.47 10.00
N ALA A 343 1.00 -17.97 11.07
CA ALA A 343 2.35 -17.42 11.04
C ALA A 343 3.16 -17.90 12.27
N PRO A 344 4.49 -17.70 12.32
CA PRO A 344 5.32 -18.08 13.46
C PRO A 344 4.81 -17.44 14.77
N SER A 345 4.76 -18.23 15.85
CA SER A 345 4.24 -17.79 17.16
C SER A 345 4.98 -16.58 17.74
N PHE A 346 6.26 -16.39 17.38
CA PHE A 346 7.02 -15.19 17.74
C PHE A 346 6.34 -13.89 17.31
N ALA A 347 5.68 -13.86 16.16
CA ALA A 347 4.99 -12.68 15.63
C ALA A 347 3.76 -12.27 16.46
N SER A 348 3.23 -13.14 17.34
CA SER A 348 2.10 -12.82 18.23
C SER A 348 2.48 -11.90 19.40
N ARG A 349 3.77 -11.73 19.68
CA ARG A 349 4.27 -11.04 20.89
C ARG A 349 4.08 -9.52 20.81
N LEU A 350 3.59 -8.95 21.91
CA LEU A 350 3.48 -7.50 22.12
C LEU A 350 4.56 -7.01 23.10
N ASN A 351 5.02 -5.78 22.92
CA ASN A 351 5.85 -5.10 23.90
C ASN A 351 4.98 -4.41 24.98
N LYS A 352 5.61 -3.75 25.96
CA LYS A 352 4.93 -3.01 27.03
C LYS A 352 4.06 -1.83 26.55
N HIS A 353 4.22 -1.43 25.31
CA HIS A 353 3.44 -0.36 24.66
C HIS A 353 2.39 -0.92 23.70
N HIS A 354 2.03 -2.19 23.84
CA HIS A 354 1.06 -2.90 22.97
C HIS A 354 1.41 -2.90 21.47
N VAL A 355 2.71 -2.78 21.14
CA VAL A 355 3.21 -2.84 19.77
C VAL A 355 3.58 -4.29 19.42
N PRO A 356 3.17 -4.82 18.23
CA PRO A 356 3.47 -6.18 17.79
C PRO A 356 4.92 -6.30 17.30
N TYR A 357 5.87 -6.24 18.22
CA TYR A 357 7.30 -6.18 17.91
C TYR A 357 7.82 -7.40 17.16
N GLY A 358 7.25 -8.58 17.39
CA GLY A 358 7.69 -9.81 16.71
C GLY A 358 7.49 -9.73 15.20
N GLY A 359 6.31 -9.26 14.74
CA GLY A 359 6.04 -9.05 13.32
C GLY A 359 6.91 -7.96 12.70
N ILE A 360 7.12 -6.85 13.43
CA ILE A 360 7.98 -5.74 12.97
C ILE A 360 9.43 -6.20 12.81
N ILE A 361 9.97 -7.02 13.73
CA ILE A 361 11.31 -7.60 13.62
C ILE A 361 11.42 -8.48 12.37
N ILE A 362 10.43 -9.34 12.11
CA ILE A 362 10.42 -10.20 10.92
C ILE A 362 10.49 -9.34 9.65
N THR A 363 9.67 -8.29 9.57
CA THR A 363 9.66 -7.38 8.41
C THR A 363 10.97 -6.63 8.26
N ALA A 364 11.50 -6.07 9.35
CA ALA A 364 12.79 -5.37 9.33
C ALA A 364 13.95 -6.30 8.93
N SER A 365 13.91 -7.57 9.37
CA SER A 365 14.91 -8.58 8.97
C SER A 365 14.87 -8.87 7.47
N LEU A 366 13.67 -8.89 6.84
CA LEU A 366 13.55 -8.94 5.40
C LEU A 366 14.01 -7.62 4.74
N GLY A 367 13.74 -6.47 5.36
CA GLY A 367 14.29 -5.19 4.92
C GLY A 367 15.81 -5.18 4.80
N LEU A 368 16.55 -5.94 5.63
CA LEU A 368 18.00 -6.12 5.49
C LEU A 368 18.41 -6.76 4.16
N LEU A 369 17.55 -7.59 3.55
CA LEU A 369 17.81 -8.09 2.18
C LEU A 369 17.78 -6.94 1.17
N GLY A 370 16.91 -5.94 1.36
CA GLY A 370 16.90 -4.72 0.56
C GLY A 370 18.19 -3.90 0.75
N VAL A 371 18.72 -3.84 1.98
CA VAL A 371 20.03 -3.21 2.24
C VAL A 371 21.14 -3.94 1.49
N LEU A 372 21.16 -5.27 1.52
CA LEU A 372 22.14 -6.09 0.78
C LEU A 372 21.97 -5.89 -0.74
N LEU A 373 20.75 -5.82 -1.24
CA LEU A 373 20.49 -5.57 -2.66
C LEU A 373 21.11 -4.23 -3.10
N ASN A 374 20.93 -3.18 -2.29
CA ASN A 374 21.56 -1.88 -2.53
C ASN A 374 23.11 -1.91 -2.46
N ALA A 375 23.68 -2.88 -1.76
CA ALA A 375 25.14 -3.02 -1.68
C ALA A 375 25.72 -3.70 -2.93
N PHE A 376 24.99 -4.65 -3.53
CA PHE A 376 25.48 -5.49 -4.63
C PHE A 376 24.95 -5.06 -6.00
N LEU A 377 23.74 -4.49 -6.07
CA LEU A 377 23.03 -4.09 -7.30
C LEU A 377 22.37 -2.70 -7.12
N PRO A 378 23.16 -1.64 -6.86
CA PRO A 378 22.60 -0.35 -6.45
C PRO A 378 21.73 0.33 -7.53
N ASP A 379 22.03 0.13 -8.81
CA ASP A 379 21.36 0.83 -9.91
C ASP A 379 20.04 0.16 -10.30
N ASP A 380 19.94 -1.18 -10.17
CA ASP A 380 18.73 -1.95 -10.52
C ASP A 380 17.82 -2.22 -9.32
N ALA A 381 18.29 -1.98 -8.09
CA ALA A 381 17.62 -2.41 -6.87
C ALA A 381 16.19 -1.90 -6.78
N PHE A 382 15.94 -0.64 -7.08
CA PHE A 382 14.61 -0.03 -6.98
C PHE A 382 13.62 -0.66 -7.96
N GLU A 383 13.98 -0.84 -9.22
CA GLU A 383 13.10 -1.40 -10.25
C GLU A 383 12.74 -2.87 -9.97
N ILE A 384 13.70 -3.68 -9.50
CA ILE A 384 13.49 -5.07 -9.14
C ILE A 384 12.50 -5.18 -7.97
N VAL A 385 12.75 -4.46 -6.89
CA VAL A 385 11.88 -4.50 -5.69
C VAL A 385 10.50 -3.92 -5.98
N MET A 386 10.41 -2.84 -6.74
CA MET A 386 9.15 -2.21 -7.11
C MET A 386 8.27 -3.15 -7.94
N SER A 387 8.87 -3.87 -8.89
CA SER A 387 8.15 -4.86 -9.71
C SER A 387 7.65 -6.04 -8.87
N LEU A 388 8.47 -6.52 -7.94
CA LEU A 388 8.09 -7.62 -7.03
C LEU A 388 6.98 -7.18 -6.05
N ALA A 389 7.06 -5.96 -5.51
CA ALA A 389 5.99 -5.38 -4.69
C ALA A 389 4.68 -5.25 -5.47
N GLY A 390 4.75 -4.80 -6.73
CA GLY A 390 3.58 -4.70 -7.60
C GLY A 390 2.85 -6.03 -7.79
N ILE A 391 3.58 -7.15 -7.90
CA ILE A 391 2.97 -8.49 -7.93
C ILE A 391 2.33 -8.83 -6.58
N GLY A 392 2.98 -8.51 -5.46
CA GLY A 392 2.43 -8.70 -4.11
C GLY A 392 1.10 -7.96 -3.94
N ILE A 393 1.05 -6.69 -4.36
CA ILE A 393 -0.16 -5.86 -4.36
C ILE A 393 -1.26 -6.50 -5.22
N ALA A 394 -0.95 -6.87 -6.46
CA ALA A 394 -1.91 -7.50 -7.36
C ALA A 394 -2.47 -8.81 -6.76
N GLY A 395 -1.62 -9.61 -6.09
CA GLY A 395 -2.01 -10.82 -5.37
C GLY A 395 -2.94 -10.53 -4.19
N THR A 396 -2.60 -9.54 -3.36
CA THR A 396 -3.42 -9.08 -2.23
C THR A 396 -4.80 -8.61 -2.71
N TRP A 397 -4.84 -7.78 -3.76
CA TRP A 397 -6.09 -7.25 -4.32
C TRP A 397 -6.93 -8.34 -4.99
N ALA A 398 -6.30 -9.31 -5.67
CA ALA A 398 -6.99 -10.47 -6.19
C ALA A 398 -7.65 -11.29 -5.07
N MET A 399 -6.96 -11.51 -3.95
CA MET A 399 -7.53 -12.23 -2.80
C MET A 399 -8.70 -11.48 -2.15
N ILE A 400 -8.66 -10.14 -2.08
CA ILE A 400 -9.79 -9.32 -1.62
C ILE A 400 -11.01 -9.53 -2.54
N LEU A 401 -10.81 -9.49 -3.87
CA LEU A 401 -11.88 -9.67 -4.85
C LEU A 401 -12.45 -11.10 -4.81
N ILE A 402 -11.62 -12.13 -4.65
CA ILE A 402 -12.04 -13.53 -4.50
C ILE A 402 -12.84 -13.70 -3.21
N THR A 403 -12.39 -13.10 -2.10
CA THR A 403 -13.12 -13.12 -0.82
C THR A 403 -14.48 -12.46 -0.97
N HIS A 404 -14.56 -11.33 -1.67
CA HIS A 404 -15.82 -10.65 -1.95
C HIS A 404 -16.76 -11.50 -2.82
N LEU A 405 -16.24 -12.23 -3.82
CA LEU A 405 -17.05 -13.18 -4.59
C LEU A 405 -17.62 -14.31 -3.72
N ALA A 406 -16.83 -14.85 -2.78
CA ALA A 406 -17.29 -15.86 -1.84
C ALA A 406 -18.38 -15.32 -0.90
N PHE A 407 -18.22 -14.07 -0.41
CA PHE A 407 -19.27 -13.36 0.32
C PHE A 407 -20.57 -13.23 -0.50
N LEU A 408 -20.47 -12.76 -1.75
CA LEU A 408 -21.63 -12.61 -2.63
C LEU A 408 -22.33 -13.96 -2.93
N LYS A 409 -21.59 -15.07 -2.95
CA LYS A 409 -22.17 -16.41 -3.07
C LYS A 409 -23.05 -16.74 -1.87
N ARG A 410 -22.61 -16.46 -0.64
CA ARG A 410 -23.41 -16.66 0.58
C ARG A 410 -24.63 -15.73 0.65
N VAL A 411 -24.48 -14.48 0.22
CA VAL A 411 -25.62 -13.55 0.09
C VAL A 411 -26.70 -14.11 -0.85
N ARG A 412 -26.30 -14.70 -1.99
CA ARG A 412 -27.25 -15.33 -2.92
C ARG A 412 -27.91 -16.59 -2.34
N ALA A 413 -27.20 -17.30 -1.48
CA ALA A 413 -27.75 -18.48 -0.76
C ALA A 413 -28.70 -18.07 0.38
N GLY A 414 -28.82 -16.78 0.71
CA GLY A 414 -29.61 -16.28 1.83
C GLY A 414 -28.94 -16.46 3.20
N GLU A 415 -27.66 -16.83 3.22
CA GLU A 415 -26.86 -17.04 4.45
C GLU A 415 -26.34 -15.73 5.05
N GLU A 416 -26.31 -14.65 4.24
CA GLU A 416 -25.73 -13.36 4.61
C GLU A 416 -26.57 -12.19 4.11
N GLU A 417 -26.63 -11.11 4.89
CA GLU A 417 -27.23 -9.86 4.47
C GLU A 417 -26.22 -8.96 3.75
N ARG A 418 -26.63 -8.43 2.61
CA ARG A 418 -25.80 -7.52 1.83
C ARG A 418 -25.99 -6.08 2.31
N PRO A 419 -24.92 -5.36 2.73
CA PRO A 419 -25.03 -3.98 3.18
C PRO A 419 -25.54 -3.05 2.06
N SER A 420 -26.02 -1.86 2.46
CA SER A 420 -26.45 -0.81 1.50
C SER A 420 -25.30 -0.28 0.64
N TYR A 421 -24.09 -0.23 1.20
CA TYR A 421 -22.88 0.16 0.48
C TYR A 421 -22.34 -1.03 -0.31
N ARG A 422 -22.39 -0.96 -1.64
CA ARG A 422 -22.10 -2.09 -2.52
C ARG A 422 -21.03 -1.74 -3.55
N MET A 423 -20.25 -2.74 -3.96
CA MET A 423 -19.38 -2.63 -5.13
C MET A 423 -20.26 -2.54 -6.39
N PRO A 424 -20.09 -1.48 -7.23
CA PRO A 424 -20.90 -1.31 -8.42
C PRO A 424 -20.63 -2.44 -9.44
N GLY A 425 -21.71 -2.96 -10.05
CA GLY A 425 -21.62 -4.00 -11.09
C GLY A 425 -21.14 -5.38 -10.61
N ALA A 426 -20.99 -5.60 -9.29
CA ALA A 426 -20.60 -6.91 -8.76
C ALA A 426 -21.69 -7.98 -9.02
N PRO A 427 -21.30 -9.21 -9.39
CA PRO A 427 -19.96 -9.80 -9.41
C PRO A 427 -19.16 -9.58 -10.71
N PHE A 428 -19.74 -8.99 -11.75
CA PHE A 428 -19.09 -8.83 -13.05
C PHE A 428 -17.80 -7.99 -12.95
N THR A 429 -17.86 -6.89 -12.21
CA THR A 429 -16.68 -6.03 -11.97
C THR A 429 -15.57 -6.73 -11.20
N ASN A 430 -15.89 -7.71 -10.32
CA ASN A 430 -14.87 -8.56 -9.70
C ASN A 430 -14.10 -9.38 -10.74
N TYR A 431 -14.82 -10.03 -11.67
CA TYR A 431 -14.18 -10.87 -12.70
C TYR A 431 -13.31 -10.04 -13.65
N ILE A 432 -13.80 -8.87 -14.09
CA ILE A 432 -13.01 -7.96 -14.93
C ILE A 432 -11.76 -7.48 -14.19
N SER A 433 -11.88 -7.14 -12.90
CA SER A 433 -10.72 -6.69 -12.10
C SER A 433 -9.70 -7.81 -11.92
N LEU A 434 -10.15 -9.05 -11.68
CA LEU A 434 -9.26 -10.21 -11.60
C LEU A 434 -8.55 -10.49 -12.93
N ALA A 435 -9.26 -10.39 -14.05
CA ALA A 435 -8.68 -10.54 -15.39
C ALA A 435 -7.65 -9.43 -15.65
N PHE A 436 -7.95 -8.19 -15.29
CA PHE A 436 -7.01 -7.07 -15.41
C PHE A 436 -5.70 -7.34 -14.65
N PHE A 437 -5.76 -7.71 -13.36
CA PHE A 437 -4.56 -7.99 -12.58
C PHE A 437 -3.78 -9.19 -13.12
N ALA A 438 -4.47 -10.22 -13.61
CA ALA A 438 -3.81 -11.36 -14.26
C ALA A 438 -3.05 -10.93 -15.55
N ILE A 439 -3.65 -10.07 -16.37
CA ILE A 439 -3.02 -9.52 -17.57
C ILE A 439 -1.82 -8.65 -17.21
N VAL A 440 -1.95 -7.79 -16.19
CA VAL A 440 -0.85 -6.93 -15.71
C VAL A 440 0.34 -7.76 -15.23
N VAL A 441 0.09 -8.82 -14.46
CA VAL A 441 1.17 -9.73 -14.03
C VAL A 441 1.77 -10.46 -15.23
N ALA A 442 0.94 -10.99 -16.13
CA ALA A 442 1.40 -11.71 -17.31
C ALA A 442 2.21 -10.84 -18.30
N SER A 443 1.89 -9.55 -18.41
CA SER A 443 2.61 -8.62 -19.29
C SER A 443 4.10 -8.47 -18.96
N ASN A 444 4.50 -8.81 -17.73
CA ASN A 444 5.91 -8.79 -17.32
C ASN A 444 6.78 -9.84 -18.03
N VAL A 445 6.19 -10.84 -18.68
CA VAL A 445 6.93 -11.79 -19.53
C VAL A 445 7.65 -11.08 -20.68
N THR A 446 7.17 -9.93 -21.12
CA THR A 446 7.70 -9.21 -22.29
C THR A 446 9.07 -8.56 -22.03
N SER A 447 9.41 -8.23 -20.78
CA SER A 447 10.69 -7.60 -20.43
C SER A 447 11.65 -8.57 -19.72
N ALA A 448 12.96 -8.33 -19.83
CA ALA A 448 13.97 -9.16 -19.18
C ALA A 448 13.83 -9.12 -17.64
N ASN A 449 13.73 -7.92 -17.08
CA ASN A 449 13.54 -7.73 -15.63
C ASN A 449 12.21 -8.31 -15.16
N GLY A 450 11.14 -8.19 -15.95
CA GLY A 450 9.84 -8.79 -15.64
C GLY A 450 9.87 -10.32 -15.59
N ARG A 451 10.63 -10.99 -16.48
CA ARG A 451 10.82 -12.45 -16.41
C ARG A 451 11.52 -12.87 -15.14
N TRP A 452 12.56 -12.15 -14.69
CA TRP A 452 13.20 -12.40 -13.40
C TRP A 452 12.25 -12.18 -12.24
N THR A 453 11.45 -11.11 -12.28
CA THR A 453 10.43 -10.83 -11.26
C THR A 453 9.40 -11.97 -11.17
N LEU A 454 8.93 -12.49 -12.31
CA LEU A 454 8.00 -13.62 -12.36
C LEU A 454 8.64 -14.90 -11.84
N ALA A 455 9.92 -15.15 -12.12
CA ALA A 455 10.64 -16.29 -11.58
C ALA A 455 10.78 -16.22 -10.06
N LEU A 456 11.15 -15.05 -9.51
CA LEU A 456 11.19 -14.81 -8.07
C LEU A 456 9.81 -14.98 -7.43
N PHE A 457 8.77 -14.46 -8.07
CA PHE A 457 7.40 -14.67 -7.60
C PHE A 457 7.01 -16.17 -7.60
N GLY A 458 7.41 -16.92 -8.62
CA GLY A 458 7.25 -18.39 -8.64
C GLY A 458 7.87 -19.07 -7.42
N VAL A 459 9.08 -18.65 -7.02
CA VAL A 459 9.74 -19.15 -5.80
C VAL A 459 8.92 -18.81 -4.56
N VAL A 460 8.38 -17.59 -4.47
CA VAL A 460 7.51 -17.16 -3.36
C VAL A 460 6.25 -18.01 -3.30
N VAL A 461 5.59 -18.26 -4.43
CA VAL A 461 4.39 -19.10 -4.48
C VAL A 461 4.70 -20.52 -4.01
N VAL A 462 5.83 -21.10 -4.46
CA VAL A 462 6.27 -22.42 -3.99
C VAL A 462 6.52 -22.39 -2.48
N ALA A 463 7.20 -21.36 -1.95
CA ALA A 463 7.44 -21.22 -0.52
C ALA A 463 6.12 -21.12 0.27
N MET A 464 5.12 -20.36 -0.24
CA MET A 464 3.80 -20.27 0.37
C MET A 464 3.07 -21.62 0.37
N VAL A 465 3.13 -22.36 -0.75
CA VAL A 465 2.53 -23.70 -0.84
C VAL A 465 3.19 -24.64 0.16
N CYS A 466 4.53 -24.71 0.19
CA CYS A 466 5.28 -25.51 1.16
C CYS A 466 4.95 -25.12 2.61
N GLY A 467 4.89 -23.81 2.90
CA GLY A 467 4.53 -23.26 4.20
C GLY A 467 3.15 -23.70 4.65
N TRP A 468 2.15 -23.65 3.75
CA TRP A 468 0.81 -24.15 4.04
C TRP A 468 0.82 -25.65 4.38
N TYR A 469 1.48 -26.47 3.56
CA TYR A 469 1.57 -27.92 3.81
C TYR A 469 2.29 -28.25 5.13
N ALA A 470 3.26 -27.45 5.54
CA ALA A 470 3.96 -27.63 6.82
C ALA A 470 3.09 -27.32 8.05
N ILE A 471 2.12 -26.39 7.93
CA ILE A 471 1.30 -25.99 9.07
C ILE A 471 -0.10 -26.61 9.07
N ARG A 472 -0.65 -27.04 7.93
CA ARG A 472 -2.02 -27.52 7.81
C ARG A 472 -2.35 -28.68 8.78
N GLY A 473 -1.39 -29.53 9.11
CA GLY A 473 -1.56 -30.64 10.05
C GLY A 473 -1.82 -30.20 11.50
N LYS A 474 -1.64 -28.90 11.81
CA LYS A 474 -1.97 -28.32 13.13
C LYS A 474 -3.45 -27.96 13.25
N PHE A 475 -4.21 -27.99 12.15
CA PHE A 475 -5.62 -27.64 12.09
C PHE A 475 -6.48 -28.89 11.94
N SER A 476 -7.66 -28.89 12.58
CA SER A 476 -8.64 -29.96 12.39
C SER A 476 -9.31 -29.79 11.01
N SER A 477 -9.84 -30.90 10.45
CA SER A 477 -10.55 -30.85 9.16
C SER A 477 -11.76 -29.87 9.18
N ASN A 478 -12.38 -29.68 10.34
CA ASN A 478 -13.48 -28.71 10.52
C ASN A 478 -13.00 -27.25 10.53
N ASP A 479 -11.72 -27.00 10.79
CA ASP A 479 -11.14 -25.67 10.78
C ASP A 479 -10.69 -25.21 9.38
N GLU A 480 -10.54 -26.14 8.43
CA GLU A 480 -10.16 -25.83 7.04
C GLU A 480 -11.35 -25.35 6.20
N ALA A 481 -12.57 -25.76 6.53
CA ALA A 481 -13.78 -25.35 5.83
C ALA A 481 -14.22 -23.93 6.26
N PRO A 482 -14.82 -23.16 5.34
CA PRO A 482 -15.50 -21.91 5.72
C PRO A 482 -16.57 -22.24 6.78
N ARG A 483 -16.54 -21.55 7.92
CA ARG A 483 -17.52 -21.82 8.99
C ARG A 483 -18.94 -21.55 8.49
N GLN A 484 -19.80 -22.57 8.58
CA GLN A 484 -21.24 -22.40 8.42
C GLN A 484 -21.74 -21.71 9.68
N LEU A 485 -22.38 -20.55 9.53
CA LEU A 485 -23.06 -19.85 10.60
C LEU A 485 -24.33 -20.65 10.93
N GLY A 486 -24.28 -21.51 11.94
CA GLY A 486 -25.45 -22.35 12.32
C GLY A 486 -25.21 -23.40 13.39
N GLU A 487 -24.05 -23.39 14.08
CA GLU A 487 -23.80 -24.20 15.29
C GLU A 487 -23.34 -23.35 16.47
#